data_d74dc34c722cafefd7dcb74292fb2515
#
_entry.id   d74dc34c722cafefd7dcb74292fb2515
#
_cell.length_a   1.000
_cell.length_b   1.000
_cell.length_c   1.000
_cell.angle_alpha   90.00
_cell.angle_beta   90.00
_cell.angle_gamma   90.00
#
_symmetry.space_group_name_H-M   'P 1'
#
loop_
_entity.id
_entity.type
_entity.pdbx_description
1 polymer ?
#
loop_
_entity_poly.entity_id
_entity_poly.type
_entity_poly.pdbx_seq_one_letter_code
_entity_poly.pdbx_strand_id
1 'polypeptide(L)'
;MEVAGHVLSAEDLEPQKGVLVGLHKNLEDSAFVKLPFDRVARTDGNGRFCIKGVAPGNYRIYALKDMDGDFRYAPGELLAFSRDTIVPRAIADVRRDTLWRDTVHIDTVKLTPITRYAPDDVVLLSFTEKRNSRMLLKTQRDVPEWFRVYFTAPSADVPVIKGLNFDEKDAFLEQRNATGDTLTYWLRPGSLLEQDTLQMAYTYETTDDSTGLAISRTDTLELVPRLTFAKRAKQKAEELEKWEKQREKRHKRGDFSNEQPPKEYLTFGKGLAGTLSPLGNVHFSFSEPPARIDTAAFHLQLKRDSLFEDAPFRLERDSAALLDYTLYAEWRPGQEYELTIDSAAVTGLYGLENRKTTQSIHIPSEDSYGALFLIIPDVDTTAVVELLSGEKTVRRERVNARHGADFFYLNVGTYYVRLFVDANGNGRWDEGCYAEGRQAEEVFYCPMHFDVKANWDIEQTWHARELPRTQQKPKELIKQKEAGKATPKSRNAERAAAKK
;
A
#
# COMPACT_ATOMS: atom_id res chain seq x y z
N MET A 1 22.55 -28.70 21.44
CA MET A 1 21.68 -27.61 21.97
C MET A 1 20.60 -27.29 20.96
N GLU A 2 19.72 -26.36 21.28
CA GLU A 2 18.65 -25.88 20.41
C GLU A 2 18.64 -24.38 20.38
N VAL A 3 18.21 -23.81 19.24
CA VAL A 3 17.92 -22.38 19.07
C VAL A 3 16.49 -22.29 18.55
N ALA A 4 15.65 -21.52 19.24
CA ALA A 4 14.25 -21.40 18.90
C ALA A 4 13.79 -19.94 18.88
N GLY A 5 12.68 -19.69 18.20
CA GLY A 5 12.13 -18.35 18.09
C GLY A 5 10.97 -18.26 17.10
N HIS A 6 10.77 -17.05 16.59
CA HIS A 6 9.69 -16.73 15.65
C HIS A 6 10.21 -15.93 14.46
N VAL A 7 9.58 -16.11 13.32
CA VAL A 7 9.72 -15.25 12.14
C VAL A 7 8.40 -14.55 11.90
N LEU A 8 8.44 -13.21 11.91
CA LEU A 8 7.30 -12.36 11.66
C LEU A 8 7.60 -11.46 10.45
N SER A 9 6.58 -11.03 9.74
CA SER A 9 6.72 -9.96 8.74
C SER A 9 7.14 -8.65 9.44
N ALA A 10 8.11 -7.96 8.90
CA ALA A 10 8.57 -6.67 9.43
C ALA A 10 7.50 -5.58 9.26
N GLU A 11 6.72 -5.65 8.16
CA GLU A 11 5.71 -4.64 7.82
C GLU A 11 4.47 -4.71 8.72
N ASP A 12 4.00 -5.93 9.04
CA ASP A 12 2.69 -6.10 9.68
C ASP A 12 2.66 -7.13 10.81
N LEU A 13 3.81 -7.61 11.27
CA LEU A 13 3.98 -8.62 12.31
C LEU A 13 3.19 -9.92 12.06
N GLU A 14 2.84 -10.21 10.78
CA GLU A 14 2.19 -11.47 10.42
C GLU A 14 3.15 -12.64 10.60
N PRO A 15 2.74 -13.72 11.30
CA PRO A 15 3.56 -14.92 11.42
C PRO A 15 3.92 -15.52 10.06
N GLN A 16 5.18 -15.79 9.81
CA GLN A 16 5.67 -16.31 8.53
C GLN A 16 5.77 -17.83 8.53
N LYS A 17 4.91 -18.48 7.75
CA LYS A 17 4.85 -19.95 7.64
C LYS A 17 5.76 -20.48 6.54
N GLY A 18 6.44 -21.61 6.82
CA GLY A 18 7.21 -22.34 5.83
C GLY A 18 8.55 -21.71 5.45
N VAL A 19 8.94 -20.64 6.16
CA VAL A 19 10.22 -19.96 5.98
C VAL A 19 11.34 -20.83 6.53
N LEU A 20 12.43 -20.94 5.80
CA LEU A 20 13.64 -21.62 6.21
C LEU A 20 14.41 -20.72 7.18
N VAL A 21 14.73 -21.22 8.36
CA VAL A 21 15.60 -20.51 9.32
C VAL A 21 16.90 -21.28 9.44
N GLY A 22 18.01 -20.59 9.21
CA GLY A 22 19.33 -21.21 9.16
C GLY A 22 20.37 -20.52 10.03
N LEU A 23 21.35 -21.31 10.44
CA LEU A 23 22.54 -20.88 11.17
C LEU A 23 23.78 -21.03 10.30
N HIS A 24 24.65 -20.01 10.33
CA HIS A 24 26.01 -20.06 9.79
C HIS A 24 27.04 -19.94 10.89
N LYS A 25 28.06 -20.82 10.87
CA LYS A 25 29.28 -20.68 11.69
C LYS A 25 30.19 -19.60 11.14
N ASN A 26 30.19 -19.43 9.84
CA ASN A 26 30.87 -18.29 9.21
C ASN A 26 30.12 -17.01 9.57
N LEU A 27 30.79 -16.10 10.26
CA LEU A 27 30.20 -14.84 10.74
C LEU A 27 30.26 -13.69 9.72
N GLU A 28 30.85 -13.94 8.55
CA GLU A 28 30.89 -12.96 7.47
C GLU A 28 29.51 -12.83 6.80
N ASP A 29 29.10 -11.61 6.48
CA ASP A 29 27.82 -11.35 5.83
C ASP A 29 27.73 -12.02 4.44
N SER A 30 28.86 -12.18 3.74
CA SER A 30 28.90 -12.89 2.46
C SER A 30 28.49 -14.36 2.54
N ALA A 31 28.51 -14.98 3.71
CA ALA A 31 28.16 -16.39 3.89
C ALA A 31 26.69 -16.67 3.51
N PHE A 32 25.77 -15.75 3.82
CA PHE A 32 24.34 -15.91 3.53
C PHE A 32 24.04 -15.97 2.02
N VAL A 33 24.83 -15.30 1.21
CA VAL A 33 24.71 -15.31 -0.26
C VAL A 33 25.49 -16.46 -0.91
N LYS A 34 26.67 -16.82 -0.35
CA LYS A 34 27.60 -17.73 -1.02
C LYS A 34 27.56 -19.16 -0.53
N LEU A 35 27.13 -19.40 0.71
CA LEU A 35 27.22 -20.69 1.37
C LEU A 35 25.84 -21.20 1.80
N PRO A 36 25.60 -22.52 1.71
CA PRO A 36 24.40 -23.10 2.30
C PRO A 36 24.48 -23.07 3.83
N PHE A 37 23.34 -23.10 4.50
CA PHE A 37 23.26 -23.12 5.96
C PHE A 37 23.90 -24.38 6.59
N ASP A 38 24.57 -24.21 7.73
CA ASP A 38 25.10 -25.32 8.53
C ASP A 38 23.99 -26.14 9.22
N ARG A 39 22.94 -25.49 9.66
CA ARG A 39 21.76 -26.08 10.31
C ARG A 39 20.52 -25.26 9.95
N VAL A 40 19.43 -25.99 9.74
CA VAL A 40 18.16 -25.38 9.31
C VAL A 40 16.97 -25.93 10.07
N ALA A 41 15.91 -25.13 10.14
CA ALA A 41 14.55 -25.53 10.49
C ALA A 41 13.55 -24.73 9.64
N ARG A 42 12.31 -25.21 9.54
CA ARG A 42 11.22 -24.45 8.89
C ARG A 42 10.22 -23.96 9.93
N THR A 43 9.67 -22.78 9.67
CA THR A 43 8.64 -22.21 10.53
C THR A 43 7.29 -22.90 10.37
N ASP A 44 6.54 -22.98 11.46
CA ASP A 44 5.15 -23.46 11.48
C ASP A 44 4.14 -22.37 11.09
N GLY A 45 2.83 -22.67 11.22
CA GLY A 45 1.73 -21.73 10.96
C GLY A 45 1.74 -20.50 11.87
N ASN A 46 2.39 -20.56 13.03
CA ASN A 46 2.56 -19.45 13.96
C ASN A 46 3.91 -18.74 13.82
N GLY A 47 4.64 -19.02 12.73
CA GLY A 47 5.98 -18.49 12.52
C GLY A 47 7.05 -19.02 13.45
N ARG A 48 6.78 -20.09 14.24
CA ARG A 48 7.74 -20.66 15.21
C ARG A 48 8.72 -21.58 14.51
N PHE A 49 9.98 -21.49 14.92
CA PHE A 49 11.04 -22.41 14.51
C PHE A 49 11.79 -22.98 15.71
N CYS A 50 12.42 -24.14 15.50
CA CYS A 50 13.33 -24.75 16.45
C CYS A 50 14.44 -25.51 15.71
N ILE A 51 15.66 -24.98 15.73
CA ILE A 51 16.85 -25.59 15.13
C ILE A 51 17.47 -26.52 16.18
N LYS A 52 17.44 -27.82 15.94
CA LYS A 52 17.93 -28.84 16.86
C LYS A 52 19.35 -29.31 16.49
N GLY A 53 20.06 -29.90 17.48
CA GLY A 53 21.37 -30.46 17.24
C GLY A 53 22.49 -29.46 17.01
N VAL A 54 22.34 -28.23 17.57
CA VAL A 54 23.35 -27.19 17.44
C VAL A 54 24.52 -27.43 18.35
N ALA A 55 25.75 -27.45 17.80
CA ALA A 55 26.99 -27.55 18.57
C ALA A 55 27.31 -26.23 19.32
N PRO A 56 28.18 -26.27 20.34
CA PRO A 56 28.71 -25.04 20.93
C PRO A 56 29.45 -24.20 19.88
N GLY A 57 29.30 -22.87 19.94
CA GLY A 57 29.97 -21.94 19.03
C GLY A 57 29.17 -20.68 18.83
N ASN A 58 29.71 -19.79 18.01
CA ASN A 58 29.09 -18.55 17.60
C ASN A 58 28.45 -18.73 16.23
N TYR A 59 27.26 -18.20 16.05
CA TYR A 59 26.50 -18.32 14.81
C TYR A 59 25.86 -16.99 14.40
N ARG A 60 25.72 -16.79 13.10
CA ARG A 60 24.75 -15.86 12.54
C ARG A 60 23.45 -16.59 12.25
N ILE A 61 22.33 -15.93 12.42
CA ILE A 61 20.99 -16.46 12.15
C ILE A 61 20.29 -15.67 11.06
N TYR A 62 19.68 -16.39 10.13
CA TYR A 62 18.94 -15.83 9.01
C TYR A 62 17.64 -16.58 8.81
N ALA A 63 16.66 -15.90 8.20
CA ALA A 63 15.48 -16.56 7.67
C ALA A 63 15.38 -16.27 6.16
N LEU A 64 14.89 -17.24 5.40
CA LEU A 64 14.83 -17.20 3.94
C LEU A 64 13.60 -17.93 3.43
N LYS A 65 12.84 -17.30 2.55
CA LYS A 65 11.86 -18.01 1.74
C LYS A 65 12.51 -18.44 0.44
N ASP A 66 13.29 -19.51 0.59
CA ASP A 66 14.06 -20.15 -0.47
C ASP A 66 13.12 -20.68 -1.57
N MET A 67 13.18 -20.07 -2.75
CA MET A 67 12.29 -20.34 -3.87
C MET A 67 12.86 -21.41 -4.83
N ASP A 68 14.18 -21.53 -4.91
CA ASP A 68 14.90 -22.43 -5.81
C ASP A 68 15.49 -23.68 -5.12
N GLY A 69 15.54 -23.68 -3.79
CA GLY A 69 15.96 -24.82 -2.97
C GLY A 69 17.48 -24.95 -2.80
N ASP A 70 18.24 -23.89 -3.05
CA ASP A 70 19.70 -23.89 -2.96
C ASP A 70 20.23 -23.53 -1.57
N PHE A 71 19.36 -23.14 -0.63
CA PHE A 71 19.67 -22.74 0.75
C PHE A 71 20.57 -21.49 0.85
N ARG A 72 20.51 -20.59 -0.12
CA ARG A 72 21.24 -19.34 -0.19
C ARG A 72 20.28 -18.19 -0.48
N TYR A 73 20.66 -17.00 -0.12
CA TYR A 73 19.85 -15.84 -0.45
C TYR A 73 20.09 -15.38 -1.89
N ALA A 74 19.00 -15.22 -2.63
CA ALA A 74 18.97 -14.59 -3.93
C ALA A 74 18.14 -13.28 -3.89
N PRO A 75 18.52 -12.22 -4.64
CA PRO A 75 17.79 -10.96 -4.66
C PRO A 75 16.31 -11.16 -5.06
N GLY A 76 15.42 -10.59 -4.25
CA GLY A 76 13.96 -10.67 -4.43
C GLY A 76 13.28 -11.78 -3.65
N GLU A 77 14.02 -12.59 -2.94
CA GLU A 77 13.48 -13.52 -1.95
C GLU A 77 13.17 -12.79 -0.64
N LEU A 78 12.20 -13.32 0.12
CA LEU A 78 11.92 -12.82 1.47
C LEU A 78 13.04 -13.28 2.39
N LEU A 79 13.64 -12.34 3.09
CA LEU A 79 14.74 -12.58 4.02
C LEU A 79 14.47 -11.98 5.39
N ALA A 80 15.17 -12.49 6.41
CA ALA A 80 15.37 -11.81 7.68
C ALA A 80 16.77 -12.13 8.22
N PHE A 81 17.36 -11.21 8.94
CA PHE A 81 18.67 -11.40 9.55
C PHE A 81 18.75 -10.71 10.92
N SER A 82 19.62 -11.24 11.79
CA SER A 82 20.00 -10.56 13.02
C SER A 82 21.46 -10.14 12.95
N ARG A 83 21.76 -8.95 13.48
CA ARG A 83 23.15 -8.51 13.66
C ARG A 83 23.80 -9.15 14.89
N ASP A 84 23.00 -9.68 15.80
CA ASP A 84 23.48 -10.32 17.03
C ASP A 84 24.06 -11.69 16.74
N THR A 85 25.13 -12.00 17.43
CA THR A 85 25.72 -13.34 17.40
C THR A 85 24.93 -14.28 18.29
N ILE A 86 24.46 -15.38 17.73
CA ILE A 86 23.74 -16.43 18.46
C ILE A 86 24.76 -17.37 19.11
N VAL A 87 24.70 -17.47 20.43
CA VAL A 87 25.54 -18.37 21.23
C VAL A 87 24.64 -19.39 21.94
N PRO A 88 24.48 -20.61 21.38
CA PRO A 88 23.65 -21.64 22.00
C PRO A 88 24.22 -22.09 23.36
N ARG A 89 23.36 -22.17 24.36
CA ARG A 89 23.73 -22.55 25.75
C ARG A 89 22.76 -23.56 26.29
N ALA A 90 23.29 -24.44 27.16
CA ALA A 90 22.50 -25.32 27.97
C ALA A 90 22.56 -24.79 29.42
N ILE A 91 21.43 -24.47 29.97
CA ILE A 91 21.28 -23.83 31.29
C ILE A 91 20.57 -24.84 32.21
N ALA A 92 21.11 -25.07 33.38
CA ALA A 92 20.42 -25.87 34.42
C ALA A 92 19.21 -25.04 34.92
N ASP A 93 18.05 -25.66 34.92
CA ASP A 93 16.81 -25.05 35.37
C ASP A 93 15.99 -26.05 36.18
N VAL A 94 14.98 -25.59 36.90
CA VAL A 94 14.14 -26.42 37.76
C VAL A 94 12.68 -26.19 37.39
N ARG A 95 12.03 -27.28 36.96
CA ARG A 95 10.58 -27.25 36.73
C ARG A 95 9.86 -27.49 38.05
N ARG A 96 8.91 -26.59 38.35
CA ARG A 96 8.00 -26.72 39.47
C ARG A 96 6.75 -27.46 39.03
N ASP A 97 6.59 -28.71 39.45
CA ASP A 97 5.42 -29.53 39.17
C ASP A 97 4.47 -29.45 40.39
N THR A 98 3.30 -28.86 40.22
CA THR A 98 2.31 -28.75 41.28
C THR A 98 1.29 -29.88 41.12
N LEU A 99 1.18 -30.76 42.08
CA LEU A 99 0.16 -31.76 42.20
C LEU A 99 -1.01 -31.18 42.99
N TRP A 100 -2.19 -31.17 42.40
CA TRP A 100 -3.39 -30.69 43.06
C TRP A 100 -4.15 -31.83 43.70
N ARG A 101 -4.55 -31.68 44.94
CA ARG A 101 -5.39 -32.60 45.68
C ARG A 101 -6.85 -32.51 45.22
N ASP A 102 -7.28 -31.29 44.97
CA ASP A 102 -8.56 -30.92 44.39
C ASP A 102 -8.42 -29.61 43.56
N THR A 103 -9.51 -29.02 43.10
CA THR A 103 -9.50 -27.83 42.27
C THR A 103 -8.91 -26.57 42.96
N VAL A 104 -8.72 -26.60 44.27
CA VAL A 104 -8.33 -25.42 45.06
C VAL A 104 -7.09 -25.70 45.93
N HIS A 105 -6.85 -26.95 46.34
CA HIS A 105 -5.79 -27.30 47.28
C HIS A 105 -4.59 -27.99 46.60
N ILE A 106 -3.40 -27.47 46.83
CA ILE A 106 -2.15 -28.08 46.38
C ILE A 106 -1.83 -29.25 47.35
N ASP A 107 -1.62 -30.44 46.78
CA ASP A 107 -1.14 -31.58 47.54
C ASP A 107 0.39 -31.55 47.73
N THR A 108 1.10 -31.42 46.64
CA THR A 108 2.57 -31.46 46.66
C THR A 108 3.16 -30.61 45.54
N VAL A 109 4.29 -29.96 45.84
CA VAL A 109 5.11 -29.29 44.82
C VAL A 109 6.40 -30.05 44.65
N LYS A 110 6.58 -30.66 43.48
CA LYS A 110 7.79 -31.40 43.13
C LYS A 110 8.71 -30.51 42.27
N LEU A 111 9.96 -30.34 42.68
CA LEU A 111 11.00 -29.66 41.90
C LEU A 111 11.77 -30.72 41.08
N THR A 112 11.66 -30.62 39.76
CA THR A 112 12.34 -31.52 38.85
C THR A 112 13.45 -30.77 38.13
N PRO A 113 14.73 -31.16 38.24
CA PRO A 113 15.82 -30.56 37.50
C PRO A 113 15.64 -30.80 36.01
N ILE A 114 15.74 -29.76 35.19
CA ILE A 114 15.66 -29.81 33.74
C ILE A 114 16.83 -29.05 33.13
N THR A 115 17.09 -29.24 31.86
CA THR A 115 18.03 -28.43 31.07
C THR A 115 17.22 -27.57 30.15
N ARG A 116 17.38 -26.23 30.24
CA ARG A 116 16.84 -25.26 29.30
C ARG A 116 17.89 -24.94 28.25
N TYR A 117 17.48 -24.81 27.00
CA TYR A 117 18.34 -24.33 25.91
C TYR A 117 18.03 -22.87 25.61
N ALA A 118 19.06 -22.05 25.44
CA ALA A 118 18.94 -20.65 25.05
C ALA A 118 19.84 -20.36 23.84
N PRO A 119 19.48 -19.37 23.01
CA PRO A 119 18.25 -18.59 23.05
C PRO A 119 17.01 -19.38 22.56
N ASP A 120 15.86 -19.10 23.15
CA ASP A 120 14.56 -19.71 22.77
C ASP A 120 13.48 -18.66 22.44
N ASP A 121 13.88 -17.41 22.37
CA ASP A 121 13.06 -16.19 22.18
C ASP A 121 13.52 -15.33 21.00
N VAL A 122 14.28 -15.88 20.07
CA VAL A 122 14.78 -15.14 18.89
C VAL A 122 13.61 -14.67 18.05
N VAL A 123 13.56 -13.39 17.72
CA VAL A 123 12.57 -12.81 16.80
C VAL A 123 13.29 -12.30 15.55
N LEU A 124 12.91 -12.84 14.40
CA LEU A 124 13.40 -12.43 13.09
C LEU A 124 12.27 -11.70 12.36
N LEU A 125 12.54 -10.49 11.89
CA LEU A 125 11.61 -9.67 11.13
C LEU A 125 11.94 -9.79 9.64
N SER A 126 11.04 -10.40 8.90
CA SER A 126 11.26 -10.70 7.48
C SER A 126 10.68 -9.61 6.58
N PHE A 127 11.40 -9.32 5.53
CA PHE A 127 11.03 -8.38 4.48
C PHE A 127 11.56 -8.87 3.13
N THR A 128 11.03 -8.30 2.06
CA THR A 128 11.57 -8.48 0.71
C THR A 128 12.18 -7.16 0.29
N GLU A 129 13.45 -7.19 -0.13
CA GLU A 129 14.10 -5.97 -0.62
C GLU A 129 13.44 -5.48 -1.89
N LYS A 130 13.17 -4.18 -1.97
CA LYS A 130 12.77 -3.57 -3.24
C LYS A 130 13.85 -3.82 -4.28
N ARG A 131 13.43 -4.33 -5.41
CA ARG A 131 14.35 -4.44 -6.53
C ARG A 131 14.66 -3.02 -7.01
N ASN A 132 15.87 -2.56 -6.75
CA ASN A 132 16.37 -1.31 -7.32
C ASN A 132 16.72 -1.47 -8.81
N SER A 133 16.69 -2.71 -9.33
CA SER A 133 16.96 -2.93 -10.75
C SER A 133 15.79 -2.43 -11.58
N ARG A 134 16.07 -1.38 -12.35
CA ARG A 134 15.12 -0.78 -13.27
C ARG A 134 15.20 -1.42 -14.64
N MET A 135 14.12 -2.02 -15.09
CA MET A 135 13.98 -2.59 -16.43
C MET A 135 12.68 -2.14 -17.07
N LEU A 136 12.68 -2.01 -18.37
CA LEU A 136 11.45 -1.83 -19.16
C LEU A 136 10.66 -3.14 -19.15
N LEU A 137 9.45 -3.12 -18.60
CA LEU A 137 8.57 -4.30 -18.54
C LEU A 137 7.75 -4.46 -19.80
N LYS A 138 7.04 -3.40 -20.18
CA LYS A 138 6.15 -3.38 -21.34
C LYS A 138 5.79 -1.96 -21.74
N THR A 139 5.30 -1.84 -22.95
CA THR A 139 4.61 -0.66 -23.45
C THR A 139 3.16 -1.02 -23.79
N GLN A 140 2.25 -0.05 -23.70
CA GLN A 140 0.84 -0.25 -23.96
C GLN A 140 0.25 1.00 -24.64
N ARG A 141 -0.44 0.83 -25.77
CA ARG A 141 -1.22 1.85 -26.44
C ARG A 141 -2.60 1.27 -26.78
N ASP A 142 -3.58 1.53 -25.91
CA ASP A 142 -4.94 1.00 -26.14
C ASP A 142 -5.75 1.89 -27.06
N VAL A 143 -5.53 3.19 -26.97
CA VAL A 143 -6.23 4.24 -27.74
C VAL A 143 -5.23 5.18 -28.41
N PRO A 144 -5.64 5.94 -29.43
CA PRO A 144 -4.76 6.85 -30.15
C PRO A 144 -4.16 7.95 -29.27
N GLU A 145 -4.89 8.38 -28.24
CA GLU A 145 -4.62 9.59 -27.45
C GLU A 145 -3.45 9.47 -26.51
N TRP A 146 -3.09 8.26 -26.05
CA TRP A 146 -2.00 8.06 -25.10
C TRP A 146 -1.35 6.68 -25.24
N PHE A 147 -0.12 6.59 -24.72
CA PHE A 147 0.56 5.32 -24.46
C PHE A 147 1.22 5.32 -23.08
N ARG A 148 1.48 4.13 -22.56
CA ARG A 148 2.13 3.91 -21.27
C ARG A 148 3.37 3.06 -21.42
N VAL A 149 4.35 3.40 -20.58
CA VAL A 149 5.61 2.67 -20.43
C VAL A 149 5.72 2.25 -18.97
N TYR A 150 5.94 0.96 -18.74
CA TYR A 150 6.01 0.37 -17.41
C TYR A 150 7.42 -0.11 -17.12
N PHE A 151 7.92 0.23 -15.93
CA PHE A 151 9.21 -0.19 -15.43
C PHE A 151 9.09 -1.02 -14.15
N THR A 152 10.14 -1.76 -13.79
CA THR A 152 10.20 -2.53 -12.53
C THR A 152 10.46 -1.65 -11.32
N ALA A 153 11.10 -0.49 -11.50
CA ALA A 153 11.46 0.44 -10.44
C ALA A 153 11.37 1.90 -10.93
N PRO A 154 11.15 2.87 -10.03
CA PRO A 154 11.15 4.29 -10.36
C PRO A 154 12.54 4.78 -10.78
N SER A 155 12.60 5.92 -11.46
CA SER A 155 13.81 6.71 -11.68
C SER A 155 13.47 8.19 -11.60
N ALA A 156 14.42 8.99 -11.15
CA ALA A 156 14.31 10.45 -11.21
C ALA A 156 14.49 10.96 -12.66
N ASP A 157 15.22 10.22 -13.49
CA ASP A 157 15.49 10.59 -14.87
C ASP A 157 14.25 10.51 -15.76
N VAL A 158 14.10 11.52 -16.59
CA VAL A 158 13.06 11.58 -17.63
C VAL A 158 13.57 10.87 -18.87
N PRO A 159 12.87 9.83 -19.35
CA PRO A 159 13.23 9.21 -20.62
C PRO A 159 13.16 10.20 -21.79
N VAL A 160 14.06 10.05 -22.75
CA VAL A 160 14.11 10.87 -23.96
C VAL A 160 13.47 10.13 -25.12
N ILE A 161 12.50 10.78 -25.76
CA ILE A 161 11.84 10.27 -26.96
C ILE A 161 12.42 11.00 -28.17
N LYS A 162 12.83 10.22 -29.19
CA LYS A 162 13.17 10.72 -30.51
C LYS A 162 12.26 10.04 -31.53
N GLY A 163 11.41 10.82 -32.19
CA GLY A 163 10.52 10.33 -33.22
C GLY A 163 11.29 9.79 -34.44
N LEU A 164 10.88 8.63 -34.96
CA LEU A 164 11.44 8.07 -36.19
C LEU A 164 10.52 8.30 -37.41
N ASN A 165 9.21 8.42 -37.15
CA ASN A 165 8.21 8.69 -38.16
C ASN A 165 7.29 9.86 -37.81
N PHE A 166 7.65 10.66 -36.81
CA PHE A 166 6.95 11.87 -36.39
C PHE A 166 7.95 12.88 -35.79
N ASP A 167 7.51 14.12 -35.62
CA ASP A 167 8.27 15.15 -34.91
C ASP A 167 7.92 15.06 -33.39
N GLU A 168 8.93 14.85 -32.56
CA GLU A 168 8.78 14.73 -31.10
C GLU A 168 8.61 16.07 -30.38
N LYS A 169 8.89 17.18 -31.05
CA LYS A 169 8.85 18.49 -30.42
C LYS A 169 7.43 18.84 -29.94
N ASP A 170 7.30 19.05 -28.63
CA ASP A 170 6.01 19.35 -28.01
C ASP A 170 4.89 18.32 -28.32
N ALA A 171 5.24 17.07 -28.67
CA ALA A 171 4.31 16.04 -29.08
C ALA A 171 3.50 15.45 -27.92
N PHE A 172 4.07 15.48 -26.69
CA PHE A 172 3.49 14.76 -25.56
C PHE A 172 3.34 15.63 -24.31
N LEU A 173 2.35 15.24 -23.48
CA LEU A 173 2.29 15.60 -22.06
C LEU A 173 2.65 14.36 -21.25
N GLU A 174 3.70 14.44 -20.44
CA GLU A 174 4.14 13.35 -19.59
C GLU A 174 3.40 13.36 -18.24
N GLN A 175 2.99 12.20 -17.80
CA GLN A 175 2.43 11.96 -16.47
C GLN A 175 3.12 10.77 -15.84
N ARG A 176 3.59 10.92 -14.60
CA ARG A 176 4.11 9.83 -13.78
C ARG A 176 3.05 9.38 -12.77
N ASN A 177 3.03 8.10 -12.48
CA ASN A 177 2.22 7.62 -11.35
C ASN A 177 2.91 7.95 -10.02
N ALA A 178 2.20 7.76 -8.90
CA ALA A 178 2.69 8.06 -7.55
C ALA A 178 3.92 7.21 -7.15
N THR A 179 4.10 6.02 -7.73
CA THR A 179 5.26 5.15 -7.49
C THR A 179 6.45 5.48 -8.40
N GLY A 180 6.26 6.27 -9.47
CA GLY A 180 7.32 6.68 -10.39
C GLY A 180 7.81 5.58 -11.35
N ASP A 181 7.13 4.43 -11.39
CA ASP A 181 7.47 3.28 -12.24
C ASP A 181 6.66 3.18 -13.53
N THR A 182 5.63 4.00 -13.66
CA THR A 182 4.75 4.04 -14.84
C THR A 182 4.67 5.44 -15.39
N LEU A 183 4.99 5.58 -16.67
CA LEU A 183 4.92 6.83 -17.41
C LEU A 183 3.78 6.76 -18.43
N THR A 184 2.90 7.75 -18.40
CA THR A 184 1.84 7.92 -19.39
C THR A 184 2.17 9.15 -20.25
N TYR A 185 2.19 8.97 -21.55
CA TYR A 185 2.41 10.03 -22.53
C TYR A 185 1.09 10.30 -23.26
N TRP A 186 0.54 11.48 -23.04
CA TRP A 186 -0.64 11.96 -23.72
C TRP A 186 -0.21 12.70 -24.97
N LEU A 187 -0.70 12.27 -26.14
CA LEU A 187 -0.40 12.92 -27.41
C LEU A 187 -1.10 14.28 -27.46
N ARG A 188 -0.38 15.30 -27.85
CA ARG A 188 -1.03 16.61 -28.10
C ARG A 188 -1.88 16.56 -29.36
N PRO A 189 -2.97 17.36 -29.44
CA PRO A 189 -3.80 17.44 -30.64
C PRO A 189 -2.99 17.76 -31.89
N GLY A 190 -3.24 17.04 -32.97
CA GLY A 190 -2.54 17.20 -34.22
C GLY A 190 -2.57 15.93 -35.07
N SER A 191 -1.80 15.89 -36.12
CA SER A 191 -1.71 14.75 -37.08
C SER A 191 -1.28 13.44 -36.45
N LEU A 192 -0.57 13.51 -35.29
CA LEU A 192 -0.15 12.34 -34.55
C LEU A 192 -1.29 11.46 -34.03
N LEU A 193 -2.45 12.04 -33.72
CA LEU A 193 -3.63 11.30 -33.27
C LEU A 193 -4.20 10.40 -34.37
N GLU A 194 -4.06 10.80 -35.64
CA GLU A 194 -4.54 10.06 -36.79
C GLU A 194 -3.54 8.97 -37.24
N GLN A 195 -2.30 9.04 -36.70
CA GLN A 195 -1.25 8.11 -37.03
C GLN A 195 -1.35 6.85 -36.19
N ASP A 196 -1.74 5.73 -36.79
CA ASP A 196 -1.91 4.47 -36.06
C ASP A 196 -0.59 3.92 -35.54
N THR A 197 0.51 4.02 -36.29
CA THR A 197 1.82 3.49 -35.84
C THR A 197 2.77 4.61 -35.46
N LEU A 198 3.21 4.63 -34.21
CA LEU A 198 4.27 5.51 -33.75
C LEU A 198 5.57 4.71 -33.60
N GLN A 199 6.62 5.13 -34.32
CA GLN A 199 7.96 4.57 -34.19
C GLN A 199 8.89 5.60 -33.56
N MET A 200 9.59 5.20 -32.49
CA MET A 200 10.48 6.09 -31.76
C MET A 200 11.69 5.37 -31.17
N ALA A 201 12.80 6.06 -31.09
CA ALA A 201 13.90 5.68 -30.22
C ALA A 201 13.61 6.21 -28.82
N TYR A 202 13.53 5.31 -27.87
CA TYR A 202 13.20 5.59 -26.48
C TYR A 202 14.42 5.34 -25.60
N THR A 203 15.03 6.41 -25.10
CA THR A 203 16.23 6.36 -24.27
C THR A 203 15.85 6.53 -22.82
N TYR A 204 16.21 5.58 -21.98
CA TYR A 204 15.86 5.52 -20.57
C TYR A 204 16.97 4.92 -19.72
N GLU A 205 16.94 5.22 -18.43
CA GLU A 205 17.80 4.58 -17.46
C GLU A 205 17.31 3.16 -17.15
N THR A 206 18.24 2.21 -17.18
CA THR A 206 18.00 0.80 -16.79
C THR A 206 19.17 0.31 -15.96
N THR A 207 18.98 -0.79 -15.23
CA THR A 207 20.04 -1.43 -14.46
C THR A 207 20.67 -2.53 -15.31
N ASP A 208 21.98 -2.52 -15.43
CA ASP A 208 22.75 -3.59 -16.08
C ASP A 208 22.72 -4.85 -15.23
N ASP A 209 22.29 -5.97 -15.79
CA ASP A 209 22.10 -7.24 -15.07
C ASP A 209 23.40 -7.84 -14.52
N SER A 210 24.55 -7.49 -15.13
CA SER A 210 25.85 -8.05 -14.74
C SER A 210 26.56 -7.23 -13.66
N THR A 211 26.43 -5.91 -13.72
CA THR A 211 27.13 -4.99 -12.83
C THR A 211 26.25 -4.40 -11.74
N GLY A 212 24.92 -4.45 -11.91
CA GLY A 212 23.95 -3.82 -11.02
C GLY A 212 23.96 -2.28 -11.09
N LEU A 213 24.73 -1.69 -12.03
CA LEU A 213 24.84 -0.25 -12.18
C LEU A 213 23.76 0.31 -13.11
N ALA A 214 23.35 1.54 -12.85
CA ALA A 214 22.46 2.27 -13.74
C ALA A 214 23.20 2.63 -15.05
N ILE A 215 22.60 2.28 -16.19
CA ILE A 215 23.08 2.58 -17.53
C ILE A 215 21.98 3.20 -18.36
N SER A 216 22.35 4.05 -19.31
CA SER A 216 21.40 4.56 -20.31
C SER A 216 21.25 3.56 -21.46
N ARG A 217 20.02 3.20 -21.79
CA ARG A 217 19.68 2.28 -22.88
C ARG A 217 18.70 2.94 -23.85
N THR A 218 18.88 2.69 -25.13
CA THR A 218 17.96 3.13 -26.17
C THR A 218 17.33 1.93 -26.85
N ASP A 219 16.01 1.82 -26.78
CA ASP A 219 15.22 0.81 -27.50
C ASP A 219 14.35 1.47 -28.56
N THR A 220 14.15 0.77 -29.67
CA THR A 220 13.17 1.21 -30.67
C THR A 220 11.80 0.67 -30.30
N LEU A 221 10.86 1.58 -30.06
CA LEU A 221 9.48 1.23 -29.74
C LEU A 221 8.61 1.44 -30.97
N GLU A 222 7.78 0.44 -31.24
CA GLU A 222 6.69 0.53 -32.23
C GLU A 222 5.37 0.38 -31.49
N LEU A 223 4.54 1.44 -31.51
CA LEU A 223 3.31 1.53 -30.73
C LEU A 223 2.11 1.66 -31.67
N VAL A 224 1.29 0.61 -31.69
CA VAL A 224 0.04 0.57 -32.47
C VAL A 224 -1.13 0.54 -31.50
N PRO A 225 -2.15 1.43 -31.62
CA PRO A 225 -3.28 1.42 -30.74
C PRO A 225 -4.14 0.18 -30.98
N ARG A 226 -4.62 -0.42 -29.90
CA ARG A 226 -5.58 -1.53 -29.98
C ARG A 226 -6.86 -1.12 -30.72
N LEU A 227 -7.31 0.12 -30.47
CA LEU A 227 -8.40 0.76 -31.17
C LEU A 227 -7.80 1.79 -32.16
N THR A 228 -7.58 1.39 -33.40
CA THR A 228 -7.02 2.27 -34.45
C THR A 228 -7.97 3.40 -34.80
N PHE A 229 -7.43 4.49 -35.36
CA PHE A 229 -8.21 5.64 -35.79
C PHE A 229 -9.32 5.23 -36.78
N ALA A 230 -8.99 4.37 -37.74
CA ALA A 230 -9.96 3.87 -38.72
C ALA A 230 -11.10 3.05 -38.08
N LYS A 231 -10.78 2.19 -37.09
CA LYS A 231 -11.81 1.43 -36.35
C LYS A 231 -12.71 2.34 -35.54
N ARG A 232 -12.14 3.35 -34.90
CA ARG A 232 -12.89 4.36 -34.11
C ARG A 232 -13.81 5.18 -34.99
N ALA A 233 -13.31 5.66 -36.14
CA ALA A 233 -14.12 6.38 -37.14
C ALA A 233 -15.30 5.53 -37.64
N LYS A 234 -15.06 4.25 -37.88
CA LYS A 234 -16.12 3.31 -38.31
C LYS A 234 -17.16 3.10 -37.20
N GLN A 235 -16.73 2.94 -35.92
CA GLN A 235 -17.65 2.81 -34.80
C GLN A 235 -18.53 4.06 -34.63
N LYS A 236 -17.93 5.26 -34.74
CA LYS A 236 -18.69 6.52 -34.70
C LYS A 236 -19.70 6.64 -35.84
N ALA A 237 -19.31 6.26 -37.06
CA ALA A 237 -20.22 6.24 -38.19
C ALA A 237 -21.40 5.29 -37.98
N GLU A 238 -21.14 4.07 -37.47
CA GLU A 238 -22.18 3.08 -37.16
C GLU A 238 -23.13 3.56 -36.04
N GLU A 239 -22.61 4.24 -35.01
CA GLU A 239 -23.41 4.84 -33.92
C GLU A 239 -24.29 5.95 -34.44
N LEU A 240 -23.77 6.81 -35.32
CA LEU A 240 -24.53 7.89 -35.94
C LEU A 240 -25.65 7.34 -36.82
N GLU A 241 -25.37 6.32 -37.64
CA GLU A 241 -26.37 5.66 -38.47
C GLU A 241 -27.48 4.99 -37.64
N LYS A 242 -27.10 4.34 -36.54
CA LYS A 242 -28.09 3.75 -35.60
C LYS A 242 -28.98 4.83 -34.95
N TRP A 243 -28.37 5.96 -34.58
CA TRP A 243 -29.12 7.08 -34.02
C TRP A 243 -30.08 7.68 -35.04
N GLU A 244 -29.64 7.90 -36.28
CA GLU A 244 -30.49 8.41 -37.38
C GLU A 244 -31.70 7.50 -37.64
N LYS A 245 -31.47 6.18 -37.74
CA LYS A 245 -32.54 5.19 -37.87
C LYS A 245 -33.51 5.21 -36.67
N GLN A 246 -33.01 5.42 -35.46
CA GLN A 246 -33.86 5.54 -34.25
C GLN A 246 -34.65 6.86 -34.25
N ARG A 247 -34.02 7.95 -34.67
CA ARG A 247 -34.68 9.26 -34.82
C ARG A 247 -35.84 9.19 -35.80
N GLU A 248 -35.63 8.63 -36.99
CA GLU A 248 -36.70 8.43 -37.97
C GLU A 248 -37.86 7.57 -37.45
N LYS A 249 -37.57 6.51 -36.70
CA LYS A 249 -38.60 5.67 -36.09
C LYS A 249 -39.43 6.43 -35.03
N ARG A 250 -38.76 7.34 -34.25
CA ARG A 250 -39.45 8.19 -33.26
C ARG A 250 -40.32 9.24 -33.98
N HIS A 251 -39.81 9.90 -34.99
CA HIS A 251 -40.58 10.86 -35.78
C HIS A 251 -41.88 10.26 -36.35
N LYS A 252 -41.80 9.01 -36.88
CA LYS A 252 -42.98 8.27 -37.35
C LYS A 252 -44.02 7.99 -36.26
N ARG A 253 -43.62 8.05 -35.00
CA ARG A 253 -44.50 7.90 -33.81
C ARG A 253 -44.93 9.24 -33.20
N GLY A 254 -44.53 10.38 -33.79
CA GLY A 254 -44.81 11.72 -33.25
C GLY A 254 -43.89 12.14 -32.07
N ASP A 255 -42.82 11.40 -31.81
CA ASP A 255 -41.85 11.71 -30.80
C ASP A 255 -40.66 12.45 -31.40
N PHE A 256 -40.51 13.71 -31.06
CA PHE A 256 -39.43 14.62 -31.47
C PHE A 256 -38.38 14.83 -30.38
N SER A 257 -38.22 13.91 -29.43
CA SER A 257 -37.16 13.91 -28.47
C SER A 257 -35.82 13.50 -29.06
N ASN A 258 -34.69 13.95 -28.48
CA ASN A 258 -33.32 13.64 -28.90
C ASN A 258 -33.00 13.94 -30.39
N GLU A 259 -33.28 15.16 -30.81
CA GLU A 259 -33.00 15.65 -32.17
C GLU A 259 -31.49 15.81 -32.46
N GLN A 260 -30.65 15.96 -31.44
CA GLN A 260 -29.22 16.13 -31.62
C GLN A 260 -28.50 14.78 -31.62
N PRO A 261 -27.49 14.60 -32.50
CA PRO A 261 -26.68 13.38 -32.50
C PRO A 261 -25.94 13.19 -31.16
N PRO A 262 -25.56 11.95 -30.84
CA PRO A 262 -24.76 11.68 -29.65
C PRO A 262 -23.47 12.50 -29.67
N LYS A 263 -23.27 13.37 -28.68
CA LYS A 263 -22.03 14.13 -28.47
C LYS A 263 -21.23 13.46 -27.36
N GLU A 264 -19.95 13.24 -27.59
CA GLU A 264 -19.04 12.83 -26.54
C GLU A 264 -18.78 14.02 -25.59
N TYR A 265 -18.62 13.72 -24.32
CA TYR A 265 -18.37 14.72 -23.29
C TYR A 265 -17.19 14.32 -22.43
N LEU A 266 -16.50 15.33 -21.94
CA LEU A 266 -15.54 15.16 -20.86
C LEU A 266 -16.28 14.59 -19.63
N THR A 267 -15.84 13.43 -19.14
CA THR A 267 -16.46 12.76 -18.00
C THR A 267 -15.56 12.83 -16.76
N PHE A 268 -16.20 12.74 -15.60
CA PHE A 268 -15.48 12.61 -14.33
C PHE A 268 -15.19 11.12 -14.10
N GLY A 269 -13.91 10.76 -14.04
CA GLY A 269 -13.46 9.36 -13.90
C GLY A 269 -13.70 8.78 -12.51
N LYS A 270 -13.56 9.60 -11.45
CA LYS A 270 -14.06 9.32 -10.11
C LYS A 270 -15.27 10.21 -9.91
N GLY A 271 -16.38 9.61 -9.49
CA GLY A 271 -17.60 10.36 -9.21
C GLY A 271 -17.40 11.37 -8.08
N LEU A 272 -18.18 12.45 -8.12
CA LEU A 272 -18.23 13.42 -7.03
C LEU A 272 -18.85 12.73 -5.80
N ALA A 273 -18.27 12.95 -4.62
CA ALA A 273 -18.74 12.33 -3.38
C ALA A 273 -20.10 12.92 -2.95
N GLY A 274 -21.08 12.07 -2.65
CA GLY A 274 -22.37 12.49 -2.12
C GLY A 274 -22.39 12.69 -0.60
N THR A 275 -21.45 12.08 0.12
CA THR A 275 -21.23 12.25 1.56
C THR A 275 -19.75 12.43 1.82
N LEU A 276 -19.40 13.40 2.63
CA LEU A 276 -18.03 13.77 2.93
C LEU A 276 -17.82 13.93 4.43
N SER A 277 -16.68 13.49 4.94
CA SER A 277 -16.26 13.80 6.30
C SER A 277 -15.91 15.29 6.42
N PRO A 278 -16.09 15.92 7.59
CA PRO A 278 -15.70 17.33 7.80
C PRO A 278 -14.22 17.60 7.52
N LEU A 279 -13.34 16.60 7.64
CA LEU A 279 -11.91 16.69 7.32
C LEU A 279 -11.58 16.25 5.89
N GLY A 280 -12.59 15.84 5.12
CA GLY A 280 -12.40 15.39 3.74
C GLY A 280 -12.42 16.53 2.76
N ASN A 281 -12.04 16.23 1.51
CA ASN A 281 -12.17 17.13 0.38
C ASN A 281 -12.79 16.40 -0.80
N VAL A 282 -13.34 17.15 -1.77
CA VAL A 282 -13.90 16.51 -2.96
C VAL A 282 -12.78 16.21 -3.94
N HIS A 283 -12.51 14.93 -4.17
CA HIS A 283 -11.53 14.46 -5.15
C HIS A 283 -12.25 13.93 -6.38
N PHE A 284 -11.81 14.37 -7.55
CA PHE A 284 -12.31 13.88 -8.81
C PHE A 284 -11.22 13.88 -9.88
N SER A 285 -11.40 13.07 -10.91
CA SER A 285 -10.48 13.00 -12.04
C SER A 285 -11.23 13.22 -13.35
N PHE A 286 -10.55 13.77 -14.34
CA PHE A 286 -11.08 13.91 -15.69
C PHE A 286 -10.69 12.71 -16.56
N SER A 287 -11.48 12.44 -17.60
CA SER A 287 -11.21 11.36 -18.57
C SER A 287 -10.02 11.66 -19.49
N GLU A 288 -9.66 12.94 -19.64
CA GLU A 288 -8.49 13.40 -20.38
C GLU A 288 -7.88 14.65 -19.68
N PRO A 289 -6.62 14.99 -19.92
CA PRO A 289 -6.02 16.18 -19.33
C PRO A 289 -6.79 17.44 -19.70
N PRO A 290 -7.19 18.28 -18.72
CA PRO A 290 -7.83 19.56 -19.03
C PRO A 290 -6.86 20.51 -19.72
N ALA A 291 -7.27 21.08 -20.86
CA ALA A 291 -6.58 22.18 -21.53
C ALA A 291 -6.97 23.53 -20.94
N ARG A 292 -8.22 23.65 -20.48
CA ARG A 292 -8.76 24.86 -19.86
C ARG A 292 -9.75 24.48 -18.76
N ILE A 293 -9.66 25.18 -17.64
CA ILE A 293 -10.64 25.12 -16.55
C ILE A 293 -11.07 26.55 -16.23
N ASP A 294 -12.35 26.79 -16.29
CA ASP A 294 -12.98 28.03 -15.85
C ASP A 294 -13.52 27.84 -14.44
N THR A 295 -12.75 28.27 -13.44
CA THR A 295 -13.14 28.11 -12.04
C THR A 295 -14.35 28.97 -11.66
N ALA A 296 -14.65 30.04 -12.42
CA ALA A 296 -15.85 30.87 -12.20
C ALA A 296 -17.15 30.14 -12.56
N ALA A 297 -17.07 29.06 -13.36
CA ALA A 297 -18.20 28.20 -13.72
C ALA A 297 -18.40 27.02 -12.75
N PHE A 298 -17.66 27.00 -11.64
CA PHE A 298 -17.86 26.09 -10.51
C PHE A 298 -18.57 26.87 -9.42
N HIS A 299 -19.69 26.36 -8.92
CA HIS A 299 -20.49 26.98 -7.89
C HIS A 299 -20.66 26.01 -6.74
N LEU A 300 -20.07 26.34 -5.60
CA LEU A 300 -20.30 25.62 -4.35
C LEU A 300 -21.24 26.44 -3.49
N GLN A 301 -22.37 25.87 -3.11
CA GLN A 301 -23.38 26.57 -2.32
C GLN A 301 -23.76 25.75 -1.09
N LEU A 302 -23.85 26.44 0.04
CA LEU A 302 -24.41 25.90 1.28
C LEU A 302 -25.94 25.99 1.19
N LYS A 303 -26.60 24.85 1.35
CA LYS A 303 -28.06 24.76 1.32
C LYS A 303 -28.62 24.91 2.74
N ARG A 304 -29.39 25.96 2.97
CA ARG A 304 -30.15 26.20 4.21
C ARG A 304 -31.65 26.25 3.90
N ASP A 305 -32.36 25.20 4.26
CA ASP A 305 -33.77 25.03 3.90
C ASP A 305 -34.01 25.19 2.39
N SER A 306 -34.56 26.34 1.98
CA SER A 306 -34.81 26.69 0.57
C SER A 306 -33.87 27.77 0.02
N LEU A 307 -32.87 28.19 0.80
CA LEU A 307 -31.91 29.21 0.43
C LEU A 307 -30.55 28.57 0.12
N PHE A 308 -29.87 29.17 -0.87
CA PHE A 308 -28.50 28.81 -1.24
C PHE A 308 -27.59 30.01 -0.97
N GLU A 309 -26.54 29.77 -0.19
CA GLU A 309 -25.48 30.72 0.11
C GLU A 309 -24.19 30.28 -0.54
N ASP A 310 -23.51 31.17 -1.26
CA ASP A 310 -22.24 30.82 -1.89
C ASP A 310 -21.19 30.49 -0.81
N ALA A 311 -20.52 29.37 -0.99
CA ALA A 311 -19.45 28.89 -0.12
C ALA A 311 -18.10 29.03 -0.84
N PRO A 312 -17.08 29.64 -0.19
CA PRO A 312 -15.76 29.77 -0.78
C PRO A 312 -15.11 28.41 -0.93
N PHE A 313 -14.43 28.20 -2.05
CA PHE A 313 -13.67 27.00 -2.32
C PHE A 313 -12.37 27.30 -3.08
N ARG A 314 -11.46 26.34 -3.11
CA ARG A 314 -10.23 26.37 -3.90
C ARG A 314 -10.12 25.06 -4.67
N LEU A 315 -9.90 25.16 -5.98
CA LEU A 315 -9.69 24.01 -6.85
C LEU A 315 -8.20 23.89 -7.16
N GLU A 316 -7.59 22.76 -6.84
CA GLU A 316 -6.19 22.48 -7.09
C GLU A 316 -6.02 21.19 -7.86
N ARG A 317 -5.05 21.19 -8.79
CA ARG A 317 -4.58 19.97 -9.45
C ARG A 317 -3.59 19.26 -8.54
N ASP A 318 -3.66 17.95 -8.46
CA ASP A 318 -2.59 17.14 -7.86
C ASP A 318 -1.29 17.37 -8.63
N SER A 319 -0.22 17.68 -7.92
CA SER A 319 1.10 17.97 -8.52
C SER A 319 1.66 16.78 -9.30
N ALA A 320 1.35 15.56 -8.90
CA ALA A 320 1.82 14.31 -9.50
C ALA A 320 0.90 13.79 -10.62
N ALA A 321 -0.35 14.27 -10.71
CA ALA A 321 -1.34 13.73 -11.64
C ALA A 321 -1.97 14.82 -12.51
N LEU A 322 -1.94 14.64 -13.85
CA LEU A 322 -2.54 15.58 -14.78
C LEU A 322 -4.07 15.59 -14.75
N LEU A 323 -4.66 14.48 -14.34
CA LEU A 323 -6.10 14.25 -14.39
C LEU A 323 -6.81 14.54 -13.08
N ASP A 324 -6.10 14.47 -11.94
CA ASP A 324 -6.69 14.48 -10.61
C ASP A 324 -6.74 15.90 -10.03
N TYR A 325 -7.89 16.23 -9.48
CA TYR A 325 -8.18 17.54 -8.88
C TYR A 325 -8.83 17.37 -7.53
N THR A 326 -8.55 18.32 -6.63
CA THR A 326 -9.14 18.39 -5.30
C THR A 326 -9.79 19.75 -5.12
N LEU A 327 -11.06 19.75 -4.75
CA LEU A 327 -11.79 20.91 -4.32
C LEU A 327 -11.77 20.99 -2.80
N TYR A 328 -11.12 22.02 -2.30
CA TYR A 328 -11.00 22.35 -0.88
C TYR A 328 -12.05 23.38 -0.51
N ALA A 329 -12.78 23.14 0.57
CA ALA A 329 -13.73 24.07 1.14
C ALA A 329 -13.81 23.88 2.66
N GLU A 330 -14.45 24.83 3.36
CA GLU A 330 -14.78 24.70 4.77
C GLU A 330 -16.08 23.89 4.91
N TRP A 331 -15.94 22.58 5.15
CA TRP A 331 -17.08 21.68 5.31
C TRP A 331 -17.60 21.73 6.75
N ARG A 332 -18.79 22.30 6.95
CA ARG A 332 -19.39 22.40 8.29
C ARG A 332 -20.22 21.18 8.61
N PRO A 333 -19.99 20.51 9.76
CA PRO A 333 -20.80 19.37 10.18
C PRO A 333 -22.30 19.67 10.22
N GLY A 334 -23.10 18.68 9.84
CA GLY A 334 -24.56 18.79 9.81
C GLY A 334 -25.12 19.66 8.67
N GLN A 335 -24.32 20.04 7.70
CA GLN A 335 -24.74 20.89 6.60
C GLN A 335 -24.82 20.12 5.27
N GLU A 336 -25.63 20.63 4.37
CA GLU A 336 -25.72 20.19 2.98
C GLU A 336 -25.16 21.23 2.06
N TYR A 337 -24.35 20.79 1.09
CA TYR A 337 -23.80 21.63 0.03
C TYR A 337 -24.26 21.13 -1.32
N GLU A 338 -24.33 22.03 -2.28
CA GLU A 338 -24.55 21.70 -3.69
C GLU A 338 -23.37 22.22 -4.50
N LEU A 339 -22.68 21.32 -5.19
CA LEU A 339 -21.65 21.66 -6.17
C LEU A 339 -22.25 21.59 -7.56
N THR A 340 -22.35 22.73 -8.23
CA THR A 340 -22.74 22.82 -9.64
C THR A 340 -21.52 23.17 -10.48
N ILE A 341 -21.29 22.39 -11.52
CA ILE A 341 -20.28 22.66 -12.54
C ILE A 341 -21.04 22.89 -13.83
N ASP A 342 -20.96 24.11 -14.39
CA ASP A 342 -21.67 24.46 -15.59
C ASP A 342 -21.16 23.70 -16.82
N SER A 343 -21.96 23.63 -17.88
CA SER A 343 -21.53 23.05 -19.15
C SER A 343 -20.38 23.86 -19.74
N ALA A 344 -19.41 23.19 -20.35
CA ALA A 344 -18.19 23.77 -20.92
C ALA A 344 -17.30 24.54 -19.92
N ALA A 345 -17.50 24.33 -18.61
CA ALA A 345 -16.60 24.83 -17.56
C ALA A 345 -15.18 24.27 -17.69
N VAL A 346 -15.08 23.05 -18.18
CA VAL A 346 -13.82 22.37 -18.44
C VAL A 346 -13.78 21.91 -19.89
N THR A 347 -12.70 22.28 -20.58
CA THR A 347 -12.39 21.79 -21.92
C THR A 347 -11.16 20.88 -21.83
N GLY A 348 -11.28 19.65 -22.26
CA GLY A 348 -10.20 18.67 -22.30
C GLY A 348 -9.19 18.93 -23.41
N LEU A 349 -8.09 18.22 -23.38
CA LEU A 349 -7.00 18.33 -24.34
C LEU A 349 -7.47 18.09 -25.80
N TYR A 350 -8.46 17.22 -25.99
CA TYR A 350 -9.01 16.86 -27.29
C TYR A 350 -10.30 17.61 -27.62
N GLY A 351 -10.60 18.68 -26.91
CA GLY A 351 -11.73 19.55 -27.14
C GLY A 351 -13.08 19.02 -26.62
N LEU A 352 -13.06 17.96 -25.82
CA LEU A 352 -14.27 17.52 -25.14
C LEU A 352 -14.64 18.50 -24.02
N GLU A 353 -15.91 18.85 -23.93
CA GLU A 353 -16.46 19.73 -22.90
C GLU A 353 -17.27 18.92 -21.90
N ASN A 354 -17.30 19.33 -20.64
CA ASN A 354 -18.16 18.70 -19.63
C ASN A 354 -19.63 19.10 -19.84
N ARG A 355 -20.54 18.23 -19.43
CA ARG A 355 -21.94 18.58 -19.23
C ARG A 355 -22.11 19.33 -17.92
N LYS A 356 -23.20 20.10 -17.82
CA LYS A 356 -23.63 20.62 -16.53
C LYS A 356 -23.82 19.44 -15.57
N THR A 357 -23.16 19.52 -14.44
CA THR A 357 -23.21 18.49 -13.40
C THR A 357 -23.55 19.16 -12.08
N THR A 358 -24.56 18.65 -11.38
CA THR A 358 -24.93 19.09 -10.03
C THR A 358 -24.82 17.91 -9.09
N GLN A 359 -24.13 18.09 -7.96
CA GLN A 359 -23.92 17.09 -6.94
C GLN A 359 -24.24 17.65 -5.57
N SER A 360 -25.18 17.03 -4.88
CA SER A 360 -25.42 17.32 -3.46
C SER A 360 -24.36 16.62 -2.62
N ILE A 361 -23.80 17.32 -1.66
CA ILE A 361 -22.77 16.85 -0.73
C ILE A 361 -23.30 17.01 0.68
N HIS A 362 -23.52 15.91 1.36
CA HIS A 362 -23.97 15.88 2.74
C HIS A 362 -22.78 15.74 3.69
N ILE A 363 -22.68 16.62 4.68
CA ILE A 363 -21.69 16.53 5.76
C ILE A 363 -22.45 16.07 7.01
N PRO A 364 -22.23 14.84 7.50
CA PRO A 364 -22.90 14.36 8.71
C PRO A 364 -22.60 15.26 9.91
N SER A 365 -23.52 15.31 10.87
CA SER A 365 -23.36 16.08 12.09
C SER A 365 -22.22 15.53 12.97
N GLU A 366 -21.67 16.36 13.85
CA GLU A 366 -20.62 15.96 14.79
C GLU A 366 -21.05 14.74 15.64
N ASP A 367 -22.31 14.70 16.04
CA ASP A 367 -22.89 13.60 16.82
C ASP A 367 -22.86 12.24 16.09
N SER A 368 -22.61 12.24 14.79
CA SER A 368 -22.48 11.01 13.99
C SER A 368 -21.12 10.34 14.12
N TYR A 369 -20.14 11.04 14.67
CA TYR A 369 -18.76 10.61 14.76
C TYR A 369 -18.35 10.37 16.20
N GLY A 370 -17.27 9.62 16.37
CA GLY A 370 -16.52 9.56 17.62
C GLY A 370 -15.08 10.03 17.41
N ALA A 371 -14.28 10.04 18.47
CA ALA A 371 -12.89 10.38 18.42
C ALA A 371 -12.05 9.33 19.19
N LEU A 372 -10.77 9.22 18.80
CA LEU A 372 -9.79 8.38 19.48
C LEU A 372 -8.53 9.20 19.72
N PHE A 373 -8.17 9.39 20.99
CA PHE A 373 -6.99 10.07 21.45
C PHE A 373 -6.00 9.05 22.01
N LEU A 374 -4.85 8.93 21.38
CA LEU A 374 -3.81 8.01 21.82
C LEU A 374 -2.65 8.78 22.44
N ILE A 375 -2.18 8.31 23.59
CA ILE A 375 -0.95 8.78 24.23
C ILE A 375 0.05 7.62 24.17
N ILE A 376 1.22 7.83 23.54
CA ILE A 376 2.23 6.79 23.28
C ILE A 376 3.59 7.27 23.82
N PRO A 377 3.85 7.15 25.12
CA PRO A 377 4.98 7.84 25.79
C PRO A 377 6.36 7.33 25.36
N ASP A 378 6.45 6.09 24.86
CA ASP A 378 7.70 5.39 24.54
C ASP A 378 8.16 5.53 23.08
N VAL A 379 7.53 6.43 22.32
CA VAL A 379 7.91 6.79 20.95
C VAL A 379 8.01 8.31 20.81
N ASP A 380 8.71 8.75 19.78
CA ASP A 380 8.91 10.17 19.47
C ASP A 380 8.13 10.60 18.21
N THR A 381 8.37 11.83 17.77
CA THR A 381 7.70 12.44 16.61
C THR A 381 8.08 11.81 15.25
N THR A 382 9.01 10.87 15.20
CA THR A 382 9.31 10.10 13.99
C THR A 382 8.28 9.00 13.76
N ALA A 383 7.53 8.63 14.80
CA ALA A 383 6.52 7.58 14.71
C ALA A 383 5.26 8.06 13.97
N VAL A 384 4.76 7.20 13.09
CA VAL A 384 3.50 7.38 12.36
C VAL A 384 2.50 6.33 12.86
N VAL A 385 1.37 6.78 13.35
CA VAL A 385 0.27 5.94 13.82
C VAL A 385 -0.72 5.74 12.69
N GLU A 386 -1.03 4.50 12.39
CA GLU A 386 -2.03 4.09 11.42
C GLU A 386 -3.26 3.52 12.13
N LEU A 387 -4.39 4.11 11.82
CA LEU A 387 -5.70 3.59 12.23
C LEU A 387 -6.20 2.64 11.15
N LEU A 388 -6.53 1.41 11.55
CA LEU A 388 -6.95 0.34 10.65
C LEU A 388 -8.42 -0.01 10.86
N SER A 389 -9.16 -0.21 9.77
CA SER A 389 -10.46 -0.88 9.78
C SER A 389 -10.29 -2.26 9.14
N GLY A 390 -10.30 -3.31 9.99
CA GLY A 390 -9.73 -4.60 9.60
C GLY A 390 -8.24 -4.45 9.28
N GLU A 391 -7.83 -4.82 8.08
CA GLU A 391 -6.43 -4.72 7.62
C GLU A 391 -6.13 -3.42 6.86
N LYS A 392 -7.17 -2.67 6.50
CA LYS A 392 -7.02 -1.47 5.67
C LYS A 392 -6.72 -0.25 6.53
N THR A 393 -5.61 0.42 6.25
CA THR A 393 -5.32 1.74 6.82
C THR A 393 -6.36 2.75 6.32
N VAL A 394 -7.08 3.36 7.27
CA VAL A 394 -8.10 4.38 6.99
C VAL A 394 -7.62 5.79 7.29
N ARG A 395 -6.73 5.95 8.28
CA ARG A 395 -6.13 7.22 8.67
C ARG A 395 -4.69 7.03 9.12
N ARG A 396 -3.89 8.09 8.97
CA ARG A 396 -2.51 8.18 9.47
C ARG A 396 -2.35 9.50 10.18
N GLU A 397 -1.72 9.47 11.35
CA GLU A 397 -1.34 10.65 12.09
C GLU A 397 0.11 10.49 12.57
N ARG A 398 0.90 11.55 12.50
CA ARG A 398 2.25 11.55 13.06
C ARG A 398 2.15 11.85 14.55
N VAL A 399 2.93 11.16 15.37
CA VAL A 399 2.99 11.43 16.80
C VAL A 399 3.47 12.87 17.01
N ASN A 400 2.72 13.63 17.80
CA ASN A 400 3.01 15.03 18.11
C ASN A 400 4.04 15.16 19.24
N ALA A 401 4.49 16.38 19.52
CA ALA A 401 5.47 16.67 20.57
C ALA A 401 5.00 16.33 22.00
N ARG A 402 3.71 16.04 22.20
CA ARG A 402 3.12 15.57 23.46
C ARG A 402 2.98 14.06 23.53
N HIS A 403 3.62 13.35 22.60
CA HIS A 403 3.50 11.89 22.43
C HIS A 403 2.07 11.43 22.13
N GLY A 404 1.26 12.28 21.50
CA GLY A 404 -0.14 11.99 21.17
C GLY A 404 -0.36 11.78 19.67
N ALA A 405 -1.40 11.01 19.34
CA ALA A 405 -1.97 10.90 18.01
C ALA A 405 -3.50 10.98 18.12
N ASP A 406 -4.10 12.01 17.50
CA ASP A 406 -5.49 12.38 17.69
C ASP A 406 -6.29 12.11 16.39
N PHE A 407 -7.31 11.27 16.49
CA PHE A 407 -8.19 10.92 15.39
C PHE A 407 -9.60 11.46 15.63
N PHE A 408 -9.92 12.56 15.00
CA PHE A 408 -11.25 13.19 15.04
C PHE A 408 -12.16 12.68 13.92
N TYR A 409 -13.46 12.83 14.08
CA TYR A 409 -14.48 12.52 13.08
C TYR A 409 -14.35 11.09 12.54
N LEU A 410 -14.22 10.12 13.44
CA LEU A 410 -14.22 8.71 13.09
C LEU A 410 -15.65 8.20 12.93
N ASN A 411 -15.88 7.47 11.85
CA ASN A 411 -17.14 6.74 11.68
C ASN A 411 -17.31 5.67 12.78
N VAL A 412 -18.54 5.35 13.10
CA VAL A 412 -18.85 4.24 14.01
C VAL A 412 -18.29 2.93 13.45
N GLY A 413 -17.53 2.21 14.27
CA GLY A 413 -16.92 0.95 13.85
C GLY A 413 -15.79 0.50 14.77
N THR A 414 -15.27 -0.70 14.48
CA THR A 414 -14.13 -1.27 15.19
C THR A 414 -12.83 -0.92 14.47
N TYR A 415 -11.91 -0.36 15.22
CA TYR A 415 -10.60 0.07 14.74
C TYR A 415 -9.47 -0.62 15.47
N TYR A 416 -8.37 -0.81 14.75
CA TYR A 416 -7.10 -1.30 15.27
C TYR A 416 -6.03 -0.25 15.04
N VAL A 417 -4.97 -0.31 15.83
CA VAL A 417 -3.86 0.65 15.76
C VAL A 417 -2.56 -0.07 15.46
N ARG A 418 -1.88 0.40 14.43
CA ARG A 418 -0.50 0.07 14.08
C ARG A 418 0.35 1.33 14.10
N LEU A 419 1.61 1.20 14.45
CA LEU A 419 2.58 2.28 14.44
C LEU A 419 3.84 1.79 13.75
N PHE A 420 4.47 2.65 12.96
CA PHE A 420 5.83 2.43 12.48
C PHE A 420 6.71 3.66 12.75
N VAL A 421 8.02 3.41 12.89
CA VAL A 421 9.01 4.46 13.12
C VAL A 421 9.58 4.87 11.76
N ASP A 422 9.13 6.02 11.26
CA ASP A 422 9.52 6.61 9.96
C ASP A 422 10.88 7.32 10.11
N ALA A 423 11.96 6.55 9.93
CA ALA A 423 13.32 7.01 10.18
C ALA A 423 13.79 8.06 9.16
N ASN A 424 13.28 8.03 7.93
CA ASN A 424 13.65 8.95 6.85
C ASN A 424 12.65 10.10 6.63
N GLY A 425 11.52 10.10 7.33
CA GLY A 425 10.52 11.15 7.30
C GLY A 425 9.63 11.17 6.04
N ASN A 426 9.56 10.06 5.29
CA ASN A 426 8.81 9.98 4.04
C ASN A 426 7.32 9.66 4.22
N GLY A 427 6.86 9.37 5.44
CA GLY A 427 5.46 9.05 5.79
C GLY A 427 5.00 7.66 5.35
N ARG A 428 5.93 6.78 4.98
CA ARG A 428 5.69 5.40 4.55
C ARG A 428 6.63 4.47 5.29
N TRP A 429 6.19 3.24 5.52
CA TRP A 429 7.07 2.20 6.02
C TRP A 429 8.05 1.76 4.93
N ASP A 430 9.33 1.63 5.31
CA ASP A 430 10.41 1.19 4.44
C ASP A 430 11.01 -0.13 4.90
N GLU A 431 11.25 -1.00 3.91
CA GLU A 431 11.92 -2.26 4.10
C GLU A 431 13.43 -2.09 4.40
N GLY A 432 14.03 -3.16 4.90
CA GLY A 432 15.46 -3.23 5.14
C GLY A 432 16.28 -3.38 3.84
N CYS A 433 17.60 -3.34 4.00
CA CYS A 433 18.57 -3.66 2.95
C CYS A 433 19.69 -4.52 3.53
N TYR A 434 19.83 -5.75 3.04
CA TYR A 434 20.84 -6.67 3.54
C TYR A 434 22.26 -6.21 3.21
N ALA A 435 22.47 -5.73 1.99
CA ALA A 435 23.76 -5.24 1.53
C ALA A 435 24.31 -4.07 2.40
N GLU A 436 23.41 -3.21 2.91
CA GLU A 436 23.74 -2.13 3.84
C GLU A 436 23.71 -2.59 5.31
N GLY A 437 23.29 -3.81 5.57
CA GLY A 437 23.00 -4.31 6.90
C GLY A 437 21.90 -3.53 7.62
N ARG A 438 21.01 -2.87 6.90
CA ARG A 438 19.92 -2.05 7.44
C ARG A 438 18.67 -2.92 7.65
N GLN A 439 18.14 -2.90 8.86
CA GLN A 439 16.85 -3.52 9.19
C GLN A 439 15.70 -2.71 8.60
N ALA A 440 14.55 -3.36 8.40
CA ALA A 440 13.31 -2.67 8.10
C ALA A 440 12.89 -1.75 9.25
N GLU A 441 12.10 -0.73 8.95
CA GLU A 441 11.54 0.16 9.95
C GLU A 441 10.69 -0.62 10.97
N GLU A 442 10.81 -0.19 12.25
CA GLU A 442 10.14 -0.86 13.36
C GLU A 442 8.62 -0.68 13.29
N VAL A 443 7.90 -1.77 13.43
CA VAL A 443 6.43 -1.79 13.49
C VAL A 443 5.97 -2.31 14.84
N PHE A 444 4.90 -1.71 15.36
CA PHE A 444 4.25 -2.10 16.59
C PHE A 444 2.73 -2.13 16.40
N TYR A 445 2.05 -3.03 17.09
CA TYR A 445 0.60 -3.10 17.13
C TYR A 445 0.09 -2.87 18.55
N CYS A 446 -0.98 -2.10 18.67
CA CYS A 446 -1.76 -2.06 19.88
C CYS A 446 -2.55 -3.38 19.98
N PRO A 447 -2.39 -4.15 21.09
CA PRO A 447 -3.06 -5.45 21.22
C PRO A 447 -4.59 -5.34 21.39
N MET A 448 -5.08 -4.13 21.67
CA MET A 448 -6.50 -3.83 21.84
C MET A 448 -7.13 -3.34 20.52
N HIS A 449 -8.42 -3.54 20.37
CA HIS A 449 -9.24 -2.85 19.38
C HIS A 449 -10.07 -1.75 20.06
N PHE A 450 -10.55 -0.82 19.27
CA PHE A 450 -11.33 0.33 19.73
C PHE A 450 -12.69 0.33 19.01
N ASP A 451 -13.75 0.13 19.78
CA ASP A 451 -15.12 0.22 19.27
C ASP A 451 -15.60 1.66 19.39
N VAL A 452 -15.39 2.42 18.32
CA VAL A 452 -15.83 3.81 18.24
C VAL A 452 -17.34 3.87 18.04
N LYS A 453 -18.01 4.61 18.91
CA LYS A 453 -19.46 4.88 18.84
C LYS A 453 -19.68 6.37 18.56
N ALA A 454 -20.84 6.67 18.01
CA ALA A 454 -21.25 8.05 17.77
C ALA A 454 -21.27 8.85 19.09
N ASN A 455 -20.76 10.06 19.03
CA ASN A 455 -20.66 11.00 20.16
C ASN A 455 -19.83 10.46 21.35
N TRP A 456 -18.82 9.59 21.07
CA TRP A 456 -17.93 9.05 22.10
C TRP A 456 -16.49 9.43 21.81
N ASP A 457 -15.82 9.92 22.86
CA ASP A 457 -14.39 10.18 22.87
C ASP A 457 -13.71 9.05 23.64
N ILE A 458 -12.74 8.41 23.01
CA ILE A 458 -11.93 7.34 23.61
C ILE A 458 -10.53 7.91 23.85
N GLU A 459 -10.07 7.89 25.09
CA GLU A 459 -8.69 8.24 25.46
C GLU A 459 -7.97 7.00 25.92
N GLN A 460 -6.81 6.70 25.34
CA GLN A 460 -6.03 5.52 25.67
C GLN A 460 -4.54 5.80 25.69
N THR A 461 -3.89 5.39 26.78
CA THR A 461 -2.43 5.32 26.85
C THR A 461 -1.98 3.93 26.38
N TRP A 462 -1.02 3.90 25.46
CA TRP A 462 -0.45 2.68 24.92
C TRP A 462 1.08 2.74 24.94
N HIS A 463 1.71 1.75 25.58
CA HIS A 463 3.15 1.55 25.57
C HIS A 463 3.51 0.58 24.45
N ALA A 464 4.01 1.10 23.33
CA ALA A 464 4.24 0.32 22.11
C ALA A 464 5.36 -0.73 22.29
N ARG A 465 6.30 -0.49 23.20
CA ARG A 465 7.47 -1.37 23.46
C ARG A 465 7.30 -2.31 24.65
N GLU A 466 6.18 -2.24 25.37
CA GLU A 466 5.96 -3.05 26.59
C GLU A 466 5.83 -4.55 26.30
N LEU A 467 5.05 -4.92 25.27
CA LEU A 467 4.85 -6.30 24.91
C LEU A 467 5.87 -6.78 23.86
N PRO A 468 6.28 -8.06 23.92
CA PRO A 468 7.04 -8.68 22.84
C PRO A 468 6.28 -8.62 21.51
N ARG A 469 6.96 -8.41 20.39
CA ARG A 469 6.34 -8.30 19.05
C ARG A 469 5.47 -9.50 18.66
N THR A 470 5.80 -10.69 19.18
CA THR A 470 5.01 -11.91 19.00
C THR A 470 3.62 -11.89 19.65
N GLN A 471 3.35 -10.91 20.52
CA GLN A 471 2.10 -10.77 21.28
C GLN A 471 1.35 -9.47 21.00
N GLN A 472 1.88 -8.63 20.13
CA GLN A 472 1.29 -7.31 19.85
C GLN A 472 0.13 -7.36 18.86
N LYS A 473 0.26 -8.12 17.75
CA LYS A 473 -0.76 -8.16 16.70
C LYS A 473 -2.04 -8.81 17.22
N PRO A 474 -3.20 -8.11 17.14
CA PRO A 474 -4.50 -8.67 17.51
C PRO A 474 -4.79 -9.95 16.73
N LYS A 475 -5.38 -10.94 17.41
CA LYS A 475 -5.65 -12.25 16.80
C LYS A 475 -6.62 -12.17 15.62
N GLU A 476 -7.51 -11.21 15.65
CA GLU A 476 -8.49 -10.93 14.61
C GLU A 476 -7.84 -10.50 13.29
N LEU A 477 -6.65 -9.88 13.38
CA LEU A 477 -5.85 -9.43 12.23
C LEU A 477 -4.86 -10.48 11.73
N ILE A 478 -4.71 -11.62 12.42
CA ILE A 478 -3.80 -12.69 11.97
C ILE A 478 -4.48 -13.50 10.87
N LYS A 479 -3.88 -13.48 9.67
CA LYS A 479 -4.38 -14.20 8.48
C LYS A 479 -4.06 -15.68 8.52
N GLN A 480 -2.90 -16.03 9.08
CA GLN A 480 -2.42 -17.41 9.15
C GLN A 480 -3.26 -18.19 10.17
N LYS A 481 -4.07 -19.13 9.68
CA LYS A 481 -4.76 -20.11 10.55
C LYS A 481 -3.83 -21.28 10.83
N GLU A 482 -3.84 -21.76 12.07
CA GLU A 482 -3.11 -22.98 12.43
C GLU A 482 -3.52 -24.13 11.50
N ALA A 483 -2.59 -24.61 10.67
CA ALA A 483 -2.80 -25.84 9.95
C ALA A 483 -2.49 -27.00 10.91
N GLY A 484 -3.44 -27.90 11.13
CA GLY A 484 -3.47 -28.94 12.14
C GLY A 484 -2.39 -30.03 12.13
N LYS A 485 -1.14 -29.72 11.76
CA LYS A 485 0.01 -30.58 12.00
C LYS A 485 0.89 -29.93 13.06
N ALA A 486 0.95 -30.57 14.22
CA ALA A 486 1.82 -30.18 15.31
C ALA A 486 3.28 -30.08 14.84
N THR A 487 3.84 -28.87 14.92
CA THR A 487 5.27 -28.62 14.74
C THR A 487 6.03 -29.31 15.86
N PRO A 488 7.26 -29.82 15.63
CA PRO A 488 8.09 -30.34 16.70
C PRO A 488 8.30 -29.25 17.76
N LYS A 489 7.72 -29.43 18.93
CA LYS A 489 7.92 -28.52 20.05
C LYS A 489 9.41 -28.50 20.40
N SER A 490 9.92 -27.34 20.80
CA SER A 490 11.25 -27.25 21.41
C SER A 490 11.28 -28.13 22.66
N ARG A 491 12.44 -28.67 23.01
CA ARG A 491 12.61 -29.47 24.26
C ARG A 491 12.21 -28.66 25.49
N ASN A 492 12.38 -27.33 25.47
CA ASN A 492 11.91 -26.47 26.53
C ASN A 492 10.38 -26.48 26.62
N ALA A 493 9.68 -26.36 25.47
CA ALA A 493 8.22 -26.43 25.40
C ALA A 493 7.69 -27.85 25.77
N GLU A 494 8.34 -28.94 25.33
CA GLU A 494 7.99 -30.28 25.70
C GLU A 494 8.15 -30.51 27.21
N ARG A 495 9.23 -29.99 27.82
CA ARG A 495 9.46 -30.06 29.27
C ARG A 495 8.51 -29.21 30.06
N ALA A 496 8.08 -28.06 29.55
CA ALA A 496 7.06 -27.21 30.16
C ALA A 496 5.68 -27.85 30.09
N ALA A 497 5.35 -28.54 28.96
CA ALA A 497 4.07 -29.16 28.71
C ALA A 497 3.92 -30.59 29.28
N ALA A 498 5.00 -31.25 29.72
CA ALA A 498 5.01 -32.66 30.17
C ALA A 498 4.22 -32.93 31.46
N LYS A 499 3.24 -32.03 31.78
CA LYS A 499 2.18 -32.30 32.76
C LYS A 499 0.93 -31.47 32.49
N LYS A 500 -0.04 -32.15 31.95
CA LYS A 500 -1.44 -31.99 32.31
C LYS A 500 -2.00 -33.34 32.66
#